data_de8d5463eda3e24544bd249c0718f90d
#
_entry.id   de8d5463eda3e24544bd249c0718f90d
#
_cell.length_a   1.000
_cell.length_b   1.000
_cell.length_c   1.000
_cell.angle_alpha   90.00
_cell.angle_beta   90.00
_cell.angle_gamma   90.00
#
_symmetry.space_group_name_H-M   'P 1'
#
loop_
_entity.id
_entity.type
_entity.pdbx_description
1 polymer ?
#
loop_
_entity_poly.entity_id
_entity_poly.type
_entity_poly.pdbx_seq_one_letter_code
_entity_poly.pdbx_strand_id
1 'polypeptide(L)'
;MKEILWSKNFILVCFSNFLMAFAFYLIGTTMPFYIAETFGVSDSVTGLVLASYIFATLLIRPFSGYIVDGFSRIKVYLLAYLFFIVVYFGYMVASSLLLFVFARMFHGLTWGVITTSSSTVAIDVIPSSRRGEGIGFFGLTSTLAMSVGPFVGLYLYDHFPFEYNFYSTIIFGCIGFAFAFFIKLPDRKPIIRPSLSFDRFLLKPAIPVGFNLLLIGIGYGALFTYAAKFGKQIGVENTGLFFLFTALGMTVTRLFAGRLLDKGYMQQLMIGALIIISSGFILFGFATEIVLFLISAFIIGFGFGMATPTFQTIFVNMAKNDQRGTANSTFFTFYDLGIGIGMILSGFIGNHFPNNFGVIFISSGVIAVVSILYYLLITKNIYEKRKVIEN
;
A
#
# COMPACT_ATOMS: atom_id res chain seq x y z
N MET A 1 29.80 0.10 -16.21
CA MET A 1 29.54 -0.74 -14.98
C MET A 1 28.12 -0.50 -14.53
N LYS A 2 27.37 -1.54 -14.18
CA LYS A 2 26.01 -1.34 -13.56
C LYS A 2 26.18 -0.70 -12.19
N GLU A 3 25.48 0.38 -11.94
CA GLU A 3 25.46 1.04 -10.63
C GLU A 3 24.99 0.07 -9.54
N ILE A 4 25.55 0.19 -8.32
CA ILE A 4 25.26 -0.70 -7.20
C ILE A 4 23.90 -0.32 -6.59
N LEU A 5 22.90 -1.21 -6.69
CA LEU A 5 21.58 -1.01 -6.04
C LEU A 5 21.66 -1.19 -4.51
N TRP A 6 22.31 -2.26 -4.08
CA TRP A 6 22.41 -2.63 -2.65
C TRP A 6 23.45 -1.78 -1.91
N SER A 7 23.26 -0.46 -1.97
CA SER A 7 24.03 0.47 -1.16
C SER A 7 23.59 0.38 0.31
N LYS A 8 24.46 0.82 1.24
CA LYS A 8 24.14 0.89 2.67
C LYS A 8 22.82 1.66 2.92
N ASN A 9 22.62 2.79 2.24
CA ASN A 9 21.42 3.59 2.40
C ASN A 9 20.16 2.87 1.88
N PHE A 10 20.25 2.16 0.75
CA PHE A 10 19.11 1.40 0.23
C PHE A 10 18.73 0.24 1.18
N ILE A 11 19.70 -0.47 1.73
CA ILE A 11 19.48 -1.52 2.73
C ILE A 11 18.79 -0.94 3.97
N LEU A 12 19.30 0.19 4.50
CA LEU A 12 18.71 0.88 5.66
C LEU A 12 17.25 1.29 5.41
N VAL A 13 16.96 1.84 4.21
CA VAL A 13 15.58 2.22 3.82
C VAL A 13 14.68 1.00 3.75
N CYS A 14 15.14 -0.11 3.18
CA CYS A 14 14.38 -1.36 3.09
C CYS A 14 14.05 -1.93 4.47
N PHE A 15 15.03 -2.02 5.38
CA PHE A 15 14.80 -2.50 6.74
C PHE A 15 13.89 -1.57 7.54
N SER A 16 14.09 -0.25 7.42
CA SER A 16 13.24 0.74 8.08
C SER A 16 11.79 0.63 7.60
N ASN A 17 11.57 0.51 6.29
CA ASN A 17 10.23 0.35 5.71
C ASN A 17 9.58 -0.99 6.09
N PHE A 18 10.36 -2.09 6.11
CA PHE A 18 9.86 -3.38 6.56
C PHE A 18 9.34 -3.31 8.00
N LEU A 19 10.14 -2.79 8.93
CA LEU A 19 9.79 -2.72 10.35
C LEU A 19 8.63 -1.75 10.62
N MET A 20 8.57 -0.63 9.89
CA MET A 20 7.44 0.29 9.92
C MET A 20 6.13 -0.40 9.49
N ALA A 21 6.17 -1.06 8.34
CA ALA A 21 5.01 -1.76 7.81
C ALA A 21 4.64 -2.97 8.66
N PHE A 22 5.63 -3.70 9.18
CA PHE A 22 5.43 -4.83 10.08
C PHE A 22 4.72 -4.40 11.38
N ALA A 23 5.18 -3.31 12.01
CA ALA A 23 4.54 -2.73 13.17
C ALA A 23 3.08 -2.35 12.90
N PHE A 24 2.80 -1.79 11.72
CA PHE A 24 1.44 -1.44 11.30
C PHE A 24 0.55 -2.68 11.12
N TYR A 25 1.01 -3.68 10.37
CA TYR A 25 0.21 -4.87 10.06
C TYR A 25 0.06 -5.81 11.26
N LEU A 26 1.04 -5.86 12.17
CA LEU A 26 1.00 -6.65 13.38
C LEU A 26 -0.24 -6.32 14.22
N ILE A 27 -0.45 -5.05 14.51
CA ILE A 27 -1.57 -4.62 15.35
C ILE A 27 -2.86 -4.43 14.55
N GLY A 28 -2.76 -4.17 13.24
CA GLY A 28 -3.91 -3.84 12.39
C GLY A 28 -4.99 -4.92 12.38
N THR A 29 -4.60 -6.19 12.36
CA THR A 29 -5.50 -7.34 12.32
C THR A 29 -6.17 -7.66 13.66
N THR A 30 -5.54 -7.30 14.77
CA THR A 30 -6.07 -7.55 16.12
C THR A 30 -6.84 -6.37 16.70
N MET A 31 -6.69 -5.18 16.09
CA MET A 31 -7.38 -3.95 16.50
C MET A 31 -8.92 -4.06 16.56
N PRO A 32 -9.61 -4.75 15.63
CA PRO A 32 -11.06 -4.95 15.75
C PRO A 32 -11.47 -5.63 17.05
N PHE A 33 -10.75 -6.65 17.47
CA PHE A 33 -11.02 -7.38 18.71
C PHE A 33 -10.81 -6.47 19.93
N TYR A 34 -9.68 -5.76 19.96
CA TYR A 34 -9.39 -4.81 21.03
C TYR A 34 -10.48 -3.75 21.22
N ILE A 35 -10.95 -3.15 20.11
CA ILE A 35 -12.00 -2.13 20.15
C ILE A 35 -13.30 -2.70 20.71
N ALA A 36 -13.70 -3.88 20.21
CA ALA A 36 -14.94 -4.53 20.65
C ALA A 36 -14.88 -4.93 22.14
N GLU A 37 -13.78 -5.52 22.59
CA GLU A 37 -13.58 -6.00 23.96
C GLU A 37 -13.39 -4.87 24.96
N THR A 38 -12.59 -3.84 24.60
CA THR A 38 -12.25 -2.75 25.52
C THR A 38 -13.39 -1.75 25.69
N PHE A 39 -14.12 -1.44 24.60
CA PHE A 39 -15.15 -0.40 24.61
C PHE A 39 -16.59 -0.96 24.56
N GLY A 40 -16.76 -2.28 24.45
CA GLY A 40 -18.08 -2.93 24.44
C GLY A 40 -18.98 -2.50 23.28
N VAL A 41 -18.41 -2.18 22.12
CA VAL A 41 -19.12 -1.64 20.96
C VAL A 41 -19.44 -2.70 19.92
N SER A 42 -20.48 -2.44 19.11
CA SER A 42 -20.89 -3.32 18.02
C SER A 42 -19.88 -3.35 16.87
N ASP A 43 -19.95 -4.39 16.03
CA ASP A 43 -19.12 -4.53 14.83
C ASP A 43 -19.24 -3.33 13.88
N SER A 44 -20.44 -2.75 13.76
CA SER A 44 -20.68 -1.56 12.94
C SER A 44 -19.91 -0.35 13.46
N VAL A 45 -19.91 -0.12 14.78
CA VAL A 45 -19.15 0.97 15.42
C VAL A 45 -17.66 0.70 15.30
N THR A 46 -17.21 -0.54 15.53
CA THR A 46 -15.83 -0.96 15.32
C THR A 46 -15.37 -0.65 13.89
N GLY A 47 -16.18 -0.97 12.89
CA GLY A 47 -15.91 -0.66 11.49
C GLY A 47 -15.76 0.84 11.24
N LEU A 48 -16.60 1.69 11.82
CA LEU A 48 -16.49 3.15 11.71
C LEU A 48 -15.20 3.69 12.36
N VAL A 49 -14.85 3.17 13.53
CA VAL A 49 -13.60 3.53 14.21
C VAL A 49 -12.39 3.16 13.35
N LEU A 50 -12.41 1.98 12.74
CA LEU A 50 -11.34 1.57 11.81
C LEU A 50 -11.30 2.43 10.55
N ALA A 51 -12.47 2.80 9.99
CA ALA A 51 -12.56 3.64 8.80
C ALA A 51 -12.05 5.07 9.04
N SER A 52 -12.10 5.59 10.26
CA SER A 52 -11.60 6.93 10.61
C SER A 52 -10.12 7.13 10.24
N TYR A 53 -9.30 6.07 10.37
CA TYR A 53 -7.92 6.04 9.94
C TYR A 53 -7.76 6.26 8.42
N ILE A 54 -8.56 5.53 7.61
CA ILE A 54 -8.49 5.62 6.14
C ILE A 54 -8.91 7.03 5.70
N PHE A 55 -9.96 7.56 6.30
CA PHE A 55 -10.43 8.93 6.01
C PHE A 55 -9.34 9.97 6.28
N ALA A 56 -8.69 9.91 7.44
CA ALA A 56 -7.60 10.83 7.78
C ALA A 56 -6.39 10.66 6.84
N THR A 57 -6.07 9.40 6.45
CA THR A 57 -5.02 9.12 5.48
C THR A 57 -5.31 9.79 4.13
N LEU A 58 -6.53 9.66 3.61
CA LEU A 58 -6.92 10.28 2.34
C LEU A 58 -6.87 11.81 2.39
N LEU A 59 -7.27 12.40 3.52
CA LEU A 59 -7.20 13.86 3.70
C LEU A 59 -5.77 14.40 3.61
N ILE A 60 -4.79 13.73 4.23
CA ILE A 60 -3.41 14.20 4.25
C ILE A 60 -2.62 13.89 2.97
N ARG A 61 -3.05 12.89 2.18
CA ARG A 61 -2.31 12.43 0.99
C ARG A 61 -1.87 13.56 0.05
N PRO A 62 -2.75 14.46 -0.42
CA PRO A 62 -2.34 15.55 -1.30
C PRO A 62 -1.28 16.47 -0.65
N PHE A 63 -1.42 16.75 0.64
CA PHE A 63 -0.49 17.60 1.38
C PHE A 63 0.84 16.89 1.66
N SER A 64 0.87 15.58 1.82
CA SER A 64 2.07 14.83 2.13
C SER A 64 3.14 14.98 1.05
N GLY A 65 2.74 15.00 -0.23
CA GLY A 65 3.62 15.25 -1.36
C GLY A 65 4.26 16.64 -1.30
N TYR A 66 3.46 17.67 -1.08
CA TYR A 66 3.93 19.06 -0.91
C TYR A 66 4.92 19.20 0.25
N ILE A 67 4.60 18.57 1.39
CA ILE A 67 5.48 18.58 2.57
C ILE A 67 6.82 17.92 2.26
N VAL A 68 6.80 16.74 1.62
CA VAL A 68 8.01 15.97 1.28
C VAL A 68 8.89 16.70 0.25
N ASP A 69 8.29 17.41 -0.70
CA ASP A 69 9.03 18.16 -1.73
C ASP A 69 9.51 19.53 -1.21
N GLY A 70 8.75 20.16 -0.31
CA GLY A 70 9.01 21.50 0.21
C GLY A 70 9.98 21.56 1.40
N PHE A 71 10.27 20.41 2.02
CA PHE A 71 11.16 20.31 3.18
C PHE A 71 12.24 19.25 2.99
N SER A 72 13.15 19.11 3.97
CA SER A 72 14.15 18.04 3.97
C SER A 72 13.47 16.68 4.08
N ARG A 73 13.54 15.87 3.03
CA ARG A 73 12.87 14.56 2.92
C ARG A 73 13.18 13.64 4.09
N ILE A 74 14.45 13.59 4.49
CA ILE A 74 14.86 12.76 5.64
C ILE A 74 14.28 13.28 6.95
N LYS A 75 14.24 14.62 7.17
CA LYS A 75 13.64 15.20 8.39
C LYS A 75 12.14 14.96 8.45
N VAL A 76 11.44 15.09 7.31
CA VAL A 76 10.00 14.78 7.22
C VAL A 76 9.76 13.30 7.52
N TYR A 77 10.58 12.40 6.95
CA TYR A 77 10.48 10.96 7.20
C TYR A 77 10.68 10.63 8.67
N LEU A 78 11.75 11.14 9.29
CA LEU A 78 12.03 10.89 10.71
C LEU A 78 10.95 11.46 11.63
N LEU A 79 10.45 12.68 11.36
CA LEU A 79 9.39 13.28 12.17
C LEU A 79 8.08 12.51 12.05
N ALA A 80 7.68 12.12 10.83
CA ALA A 80 6.50 11.32 10.60
C ALA A 80 6.62 9.93 11.25
N TYR A 81 7.82 9.33 11.21
CA TYR A 81 8.09 8.05 11.86
C TYR A 81 7.99 8.15 13.38
N LEU A 82 8.54 9.21 13.97
CA LEU A 82 8.42 9.45 15.40
C LEU A 82 6.94 9.56 15.83
N PHE A 83 6.15 10.36 15.12
CA PHE A 83 4.71 10.48 15.40
C PHE A 83 3.96 9.16 15.18
N PHE A 84 4.34 8.37 14.18
CA PHE A 84 3.80 7.03 13.96
C PHE A 84 4.00 6.12 15.18
N ILE A 85 5.17 6.16 15.83
CA ILE A 85 5.42 5.39 17.08
C ILE A 85 4.62 5.96 18.25
N VAL A 86 4.60 7.30 18.40
CA VAL A 86 3.90 7.97 19.51
C VAL A 86 2.41 7.65 19.54
N VAL A 87 1.79 7.44 18.38
CA VAL A 87 0.37 7.07 18.31
C VAL A 87 0.06 5.76 19.04
N TYR A 88 0.96 4.79 19.03
CA TYR A 88 0.72 3.52 19.72
C TYR A 88 0.64 3.69 21.24
N PHE A 89 1.41 4.63 21.81
CA PHE A 89 1.20 5.05 23.21
C PHE A 89 -0.18 5.71 23.38
N GLY A 90 -0.61 6.52 22.40
CA GLY A 90 -1.94 7.12 22.41
C GLY A 90 -3.06 6.07 22.49
N TYR A 91 -2.93 4.94 21.78
CA TYR A 91 -3.90 3.84 21.89
C TYR A 91 -3.94 3.20 23.27
N MET A 92 -2.77 3.02 23.92
CA MET A 92 -2.68 2.41 25.25
C MET A 92 -3.31 3.27 26.35
N VAL A 93 -3.26 4.61 26.20
CA VAL A 93 -3.78 5.54 27.22
C VAL A 93 -5.20 6.05 26.89
N ALA A 94 -5.80 5.64 25.78
CA ALA A 94 -7.12 6.05 25.37
C ALA A 94 -8.19 5.46 26.30
N SER A 95 -8.65 6.26 27.26
CA SER A 95 -9.67 5.87 28.25
C SER A 95 -11.11 5.91 27.72
N SER A 96 -11.34 6.39 26.51
CA SER A 96 -12.66 6.45 25.87
C SER A 96 -12.56 6.16 24.37
N LEU A 97 -13.68 5.67 23.80
CA LEU A 97 -13.79 5.43 22.37
C LEU A 97 -13.46 6.68 21.53
N LEU A 98 -13.91 7.85 22.01
CA LEU A 98 -13.65 9.12 21.31
C LEU A 98 -12.15 9.44 21.24
N LEU A 99 -11.41 9.29 22.34
CA LEU A 99 -9.96 9.47 22.36
C LEU A 99 -9.26 8.44 21.45
N PHE A 100 -9.76 7.21 21.44
CA PHE A 100 -9.25 6.18 20.53
C PHE A 100 -9.47 6.53 19.05
N VAL A 101 -10.64 7.09 18.70
CA VAL A 101 -10.93 7.58 17.34
C VAL A 101 -9.96 8.72 16.96
N PHE A 102 -9.69 9.67 17.85
CA PHE A 102 -8.70 10.72 17.59
C PHE A 102 -7.30 10.15 17.37
N ALA A 103 -6.89 9.16 18.18
CA ALA A 103 -5.62 8.47 17.97
C ALA A 103 -5.58 7.75 16.60
N ARG A 104 -6.69 7.10 16.19
CA ARG A 104 -6.84 6.47 14.85
C ARG A 104 -6.72 7.48 13.72
N MET A 105 -7.39 8.62 13.84
CA MET A 105 -7.29 9.69 12.84
C MET A 105 -5.86 10.24 12.77
N PHE A 106 -5.23 10.51 13.91
CA PHE A 106 -3.84 10.97 13.94
C PHE A 106 -2.88 9.93 13.36
N HIS A 107 -3.11 8.64 13.61
CA HIS A 107 -2.36 7.56 12.97
C HIS A 107 -2.52 7.59 11.44
N GLY A 108 -3.73 7.81 10.93
CA GLY A 108 -4.00 7.96 9.50
C GLY A 108 -3.22 9.14 8.89
N LEU A 109 -3.20 10.29 9.56
CA LEU A 109 -2.40 11.46 9.13
C LEU A 109 -0.90 11.11 9.07
N THR A 110 -0.36 10.47 10.12
CA THR A 110 1.06 10.09 10.14
C THR A 110 1.39 9.05 9.09
N TRP A 111 0.50 8.06 8.86
CA TRP A 111 0.67 7.05 7.82
C TRP A 111 0.72 7.64 6.42
N GLY A 112 -0.14 8.61 6.11
CA GLY A 112 -0.14 9.30 4.82
C GLY A 112 1.19 10.00 4.55
N VAL A 113 1.78 10.65 5.55
CA VAL A 113 3.07 11.34 5.40
C VAL A 113 4.24 10.36 5.39
N ILE A 114 4.27 9.37 6.30
CA ILE A 114 5.41 8.46 6.43
C ILE A 114 5.57 7.55 5.21
N THR A 115 4.49 7.02 4.64
CA THR A 115 4.56 6.16 3.46
C THR A 115 4.99 6.94 2.21
N THR A 116 4.52 8.19 2.06
CA THR A 116 4.95 9.09 0.97
C THR A 116 6.43 9.45 1.12
N SER A 117 6.88 9.82 2.32
CA SER A 117 8.27 10.20 2.57
C SER A 117 9.22 9.00 2.48
N SER A 118 8.88 7.84 3.05
CA SER A 118 9.65 6.61 2.95
C SER A 118 9.90 6.20 1.50
N SER A 119 8.83 6.19 0.70
CA SER A 119 8.89 5.87 -0.73
C SER A 119 9.76 6.88 -1.51
N THR A 120 9.64 8.18 -1.17
CA THR A 120 10.44 9.23 -1.82
C THR A 120 11.92 9.13 -1.43
N VAL A 121 12.21 8.87 -0.15
CA VAL A 121 13.58 8.60 0.35
C VAL A 121 14.18 7.38 -0.34
N ALA A 122 13.40 6.31 -0.53
CA ALA A 122 13.85 5.12 -1.26
C ALA A 122 14.25 5.46 -2.70
N ILE A 123 13.43 6.23 -3.42
CA ILE A 123 13.71 6.64 -4.80
C ILE A 123 14.97 7.51 -4.89
N ASP A 124 15.26 8.34 -3.89
CA ASP A 124 16.45 9.19 -3.88
C ASP A 124 17.76 8.41 -3.72
N VAL A 125 17.72 7.24 -3.08
CA VAL A 125 18.89 6.38 -2.89
C VAL A 125 19.03 5.29 -3.95
N ILE A 126 18.00 5.07 -4.79
CA ILE A 126 18.01 4.12 -5.89
C ILE A 126 18.65 4.78 -7.12
N PRO A 127 19.65 4.15 -7.75
CA PRO A 127 20.20 4.63 -9.02
C PRO A 127 19.14 4.73 -10.12
N SER A 128 19.20 5.77 -10.94
CA SER A 128 18.22 5.99 -12.03
C SER A 128 18.14 4.82 -13.02
N SER A 129 19.30 4.21 -13.32
CA SER A 129 19.44 3.04 -14.21
C SER A 129 18.83 1.74 -13.66
N ARG A 130 18.49 1.70 -12.35
CA ARG A 130 17.92 0.52 -11.67
C ARG A 130 16.65 0.88 -10.87
N ARG A 131 15.95 1.91 -11.31
CA ARG A 131 14.79 2.46 -10.57
C ARG A 131 13.65 1.45 -10.41
N GLY A 132 13.30 0.73 -11.47
CA GLY A 132 12.26 -0.29 -11.43
C GLY A 132 12.61 -1.45 -10.50
N GLU A 133 13.85 -1.94 -10.57
CA GLU A 133 14.34 -3.00 -9.71
C GLU A 133 14.34 -2.55 -8.23
N GLY A 134 14.81 -1.35 -7.95
CA GLY A 134 14.85 -0.79 -6.61
C GLY A 134 13.46 -0.58 -6.00
N ILE A 135 12.51 -0.01 -6.75
CA ILE A 135 11.12 0.14 -6.32
C ILE A 135 10.49 -1.24 -6.07
N GLY A 136 10.78 -2.24 -6.91
CA GLY A 136 10.31 -3.60 -6.73
C GLY A 136 10.77 -4.22 -5.40
N PHE A 137 12.07 -4.14 -5.09
CA PHE A 137 12.63 -4.64 -3.82
C PHE A 137 12.14 -3.83 -2.60
N PHE A 138 12.05 -2.51 -2.72
CA PHE A 138 11.48 -1.68 -1.67
C PHE A 138 10.02 -2.07 -1.37
N GLY A 139 9.21 -2.26 -2.41
CA GLY A 139 7.83 -2.70 -2.24
C GLY A 139 7.70 -4.13 -1.70
N LEU A 140 8.69 -5.01 -1.95
CA LEU A 140 8.73 -6.36 -1.38
C LEU A 140 8.79 -6.32 0.15
N THR A 141 9.48 -5.34 0.75
CA THR A 141 9.55 -5.19 2.20
C THR A 141 8.17 -4.99 2.83
N SER A 142 7.32 -4.17 2.22
CA SER A 142 5.93 -3.98 2.67
C SER A 142 5.07 -5.23 2.47
N THR A 143 5.30 -5.98 1.38
CA THR A 143 4.57 -7.24 1.13
C THR A 143 4.91 -8.31 2.16
N LEU A 144 6.19 -8.46 2.51
CA LEU A 144 6.63 -9.38 3.55
C LEU A 144 6.05 -8.97 4.92
N ALA A 145 6.05 -7.68 5.22
CA ALA A 145 5.45 -7.15 6.44
C ALA A 145 3.95 -7.46 6.54
N MET A 146 3.22 -7.28 5.42
CA MET A 146 1.78 -7.57 5.33
C MET A 146 1.46 -9.07 5.49
N SER A 147 2.39 -9.94 5.12
CA SER A 147 2.23 -11.40 5.27
C SER A 147 2.55 -11.86 6.70
N VAL A 148 3.68 -11.41 7.26
CA VAL A 148 4.20 -11.90 8.56
C VAL A 148 3.58 -11.14 9.74
N GLY A 149 3.29 -9.84 9.56
CA GLY A 149 2.75 -8.99 10.64
C GLY A 149 1.45 -9.53 11.25
N PRO A 150 0.40 -9.82 10.46
CA PRO A 150 -0.84 -10.40 10.94
C PRO A 150 -0.66 -11.72 11.69
N PHE A 151 0.21 -12.59 11.17
CA PHE A 151 0.50 -13.88 11.79
C PHE A 151 1.06 -13.70 13.21
N VAL A 152 2.05 -12.83 13.37
CA VAL A 152 2.65 -12.52 14.68
C VAL A 152 1.64 -11.81 15.60
N GLY A 153 0.87 -10.87 15.06
CA GLY A 153 -0.14 -10.13 15.82
C GLY A 153 -1.23 -11.04 16.40
N LEU A 154 -1.76 -11.96 15.60
CA LEU A 154 -2.76 -12.92 16.03
C LEU A 154 -2.17 -13.92 17.05
N TYR A 155 -0.93 -14.41 16.81
CA TYR A 155 -0.26 -15.28 17.77
C TYR A 155 -0.11 -14.61 19.14
N LEU A 156 0.27 -13.33 19.16
CA LEU A 156 0.38 -12.59 20.42
C LEU A 156 -0.99 -12.40 21.08
N TYR A 157 -2.02 -12.09 20.30
CA TYR A 157 -3.38 -11.92 20.79
C TYR A 157 -3.94 -13.21 21.42
N ASP A 158 -3.68 -14.36 20.81
CA ASP A 158 -4.20 -15.65 21.28
C ASP A 158 -3.49 -16.18 22.53
N HIS A 159 -2.21 -15.77 22.79
CA HIS A 159 -1.38 -16.37 23.84
C HIS A 159 -0.98 -15.40 24.95
N PHE A 160 -1.14 -14.08 24.76
CA PHE A 160 -0.69 -13.06 25.70
C PHE A 160 -1.73 -11.96 25.89
N PRO A 161 -1.71 -11.18 26.99
CA PRO A 161 -2.50 -9.97 27.13
C PRO A 161 -2.29 -9.00 25.96
N PHE A 162 -3.35 -8.27 25.56
CA PHE A 162 -3.33 -7.43 24.35
C PHE A 162 -2.21 -6.37 24.34
N GLU A 163 -1.79 -5.93 25.51
CA GLU A 163 -0.69 -4.96 25.68
C GLU A 163 0.62 -5.41 25.01
N TYR A 164 0.85 -6.72 24.88
CA TYR A 164 2.01 -7.26 24.17
C TYR A 164 2.00 -6.95 22.68
N ASN A 165 0.82 -6.81 22.07
CA ASN A 165 0.71 -6.31 20.70
C ASN A 165 1.19 -4.86 20.61
N PHE A 166 0.80 -3.98 21.55
CA PHE A 166 1.29 -2.61 21.59
C PHE A 166 2.80 -2.53 21.84
N TYR A 167 3.31 -3.26 22.84
CA TYR A 167 4.75 -3.27 23.15
C TYR A 167 5.57 -3.76 21.97
N SER A 168 5.16 -4.85 21.33
CA SER A 168 5.84 -5.38 20.14
C SER A 168 5.84 -4.37 19.00
N THR A 169 4.72 -3.73 18.73
CA THR A 169 4.58 -2.70 17.70
C THR A 169 5.51 -1.51 17.96
N ILE A 170 5.59 -1.04 19.21
CA ILE A 170 6.48 0.06 19.61
C ILE A 170 7.95 -0.36 19.47
N ILE A 171 8.31 -1.55 19.92
CA ILE A 171 9.69 -2.07 19.83
C ILE A 171 10.15 -2.14 18.38
N PHE A 172 9.37 -2.80 17.51
CA PHE A 172 9.71 -2.91 16.10
C PHE A 172 9.69 -1.54 15.40
N GLY A 173 8.77 -0.65 15.79
CA GLY A 173 8.74 0.73 15.32
C GLY A 173 10.02 1.49 15.71
N CYS A 174 10.47 1.40 16.96
CA CYS A 174 11.70 2.03 17.42
C CYS A 174 12.95 1.49 16.71
N ILE A 175 13.05 0.17 16.51
CA ILE A 175 14.15 -0.43 15.76
C ILE A 175 14.16 0.10 14.32
N GLY A 176 12.98 0.14 13.66
CA GLY A 176 12.85 0.68 12.30
C GLY A 176 13.19 2.16 12.22
N PHE A 177 12.83 2.96 13.23
CA PHE A 177 13.23 4.36 13.35
C PHE A 177 14.75 4.52 13.48
N ALA A 178 15.40 3.66 14.27
CA ALA A 178 16.85 3.65 14.40
C ALA A 178 17.53 3.40 13.03
N PHE A 179 17.03 2.46 12.20
CA PHE A 179 17.52 2.28 10.85
C PHE A 179 17.29 3.54 9.99
N ALA A 180 16.11 4.19 10.10
CA ALA A 180 15.80 5.42 9.38
C ALA A 180 16.77 6.56 9.73
N PHE A 181 17.17 6.68 10.99
CA PHE A 181 18.06 7.72 11.50
C PHE A 181 19.45 7.69 10.85
N PHE A 182 19.94 6.53 10.47
CA PHE A 182 21.25 6.36 9.82
C PHE A 182 21.23 6.54 8.30
N ILE A 183 20.07 6.78 7.68
CA ILE A 183 19.97 7.00 6.23
C ILE A 183 20.58 8.37 5.88
N LYS A 184 21.48 8.36 4.91
CA LYS A 184 22.09 9.56 4.34
C LYS A 184 21.62 9.75 2.91
N LEU A 185 20.92 10.85 2.64
CA LEU A 185 20.51 11.19 1.29
C LEU A 185 21.64 11.95 0.55
N PRO A 186 21.70 11.84 -0.79
CA PRO A 186 22.55 12.69 -1.61
C PRO A 186 22.24 14.17 -1.36
N ASP A 187 23.27 15.02 -1.48
CA ASP A 187 23.09 16.46 -1.36
C ASP A 187 22.12 16.97 -2.42
N ARG A 188 21.12 17.71 -1.97
CA ARG A 188 20.15 18.38 -2.84
C ARG A 188 20.49 19.86 -2.96
N LYS A 189 20.19 20.42 -4.13
CA LYS A 189 20.14 21.88 -4.29
C LYS A 189 19.22 22.49 -3.21
N PRO A 190 19.50 23.74 -2.75
CA PRO A 190 18.67 24.39 -1.76
C PRO A 190 17.19 24.31 -2.14
N ILE A 191 16.36 23.97 -1.17
CA ILE A 191 14.92 23.85 -1.36
C ILE A 191 14.37 25.27 -1.56
N ILE A 192 14.07 25.63 -2.80
CA ILE A 192 13.23 26.80 -3.08
C ILE A 192 11.82 26.35 -2.70
N ARG A 193 11.26 26.94 -1.63
CA ARG A 193 9.89 26.62 -1.22
C ARG A 193 8.96 26.85 -2.39
N PRO A 194 8.33 25.82 -2.95
CA PRO A 194 7.46 25.99 -4.09
C PRO A 194 6.25 26.83 -3.67
N SER A 195 5.81 27.73 -4.55
CA SER A 195 4.54 28.43 -4.36
C SER A 195 3.40 27.41 -4.24
N LEU A 196 2.41 27.70 -3.39
CA LEU A 196 1.20 26.89 -3.28
C LEU A 196 0.49 26.89 -4.64
N SER A 197 0.46 25.74 -5.28
CA SER A 197 -0.28 25.52 -6.54
C SER A 197 -0.86 24.12 -6.54
N PHE A 198 -1.94 23.91 -7.30
CA PHE A 198 -2.58 22.59 -7.39
C PHE A 198 -1.60 21.49 -7.87
N ASP A 199 -0.62 21.85 -8.71
CA ASP A 199 0.40 20.90 -9.22
C ASP A 199 1.35 20.39 -8.15
N ARG A 200 1.35 21.02 -6.97
CA ARG A 200 2.16 20.58 -5.83
C ARG A 200 1.41 19.67 -4.87
N PHE A 201 0.09 19.58 -5.02
CA PHE A 201 -0.75 18.65 -4.25
C PHE A 201 -1.02 17.36 -5.00
N LEU A 202 -1.24 17.48 -6.32
CA LEU A 202 -1.43 16.35 -7.21
C LEU A 202 -0.64 16.57 -8.49
N LEU A 203 0.06 15.55 -8.95
CA LEU A 203 0.81 15.58 -10.21
C LEU A 203 -0.17 15.56 -11.39
N LYS A 204 -0.61 16.75 -11.85
CA LYS A 204 -1.62 16.90 -12.91
C LYS A 204 -1.39 16.01 -14.15
N PRO A 205 -0.15 15.90 -14.71
CA PRO A 205 0.08 15.04 -15.85
C PRO A 205 -0.26 13.57 -15.60
N ALA A 206 -0.15 13.10 -14.35
CA ALA A 206 -0.36 11.71 -13.97
C ALA A 206 -1.80 11.41 -13.49
N ILE A 207 -2.69 12.39 -13.38
CA ILE A 207 -4.09 12.17 -12.96
C ILE A 207 -4.78 11.09 -13.81
N PRO A 208 -4.70 11.09 -15.16
CA PRO A 208 -5.33 10.01 -15.94
C PRO A 208 -4.71 8.63 -15.65
N VAL A 209 -3.41 8.56 -15.37
CA VAL A 209 -2.76 7.31 -14.92
C VAL A 209 -3.33 6.89 -13.56
N GLY A 210 -3.62 7.86 -12.69
CA GLY A 210 -4.24 7.65 -11.39
C GLY A 210 -5.59 6.95 -11.48
N PHE A 211 -6.44 7.33 -12.42
CA PHE A 211 -7.72 6.65 -12.64
C PHE A 211 -7.55 5.16 -13.01
N ASN A 212 -6.51 4.83 -13.77
CA ASN A 212 -6.22 3.43 -14.07
C ASN A 212 -5.81 2.66 -12.81
N LEU A 213 -4.98 3.25 -11.96
CA LEU A 213 -4.58 2.69 -10.68
C LEU A 213 -5.76 2.55 -9.70
N LEU A 214 -6.69 3.53 -9.68
CA LEU A 214 -7.91 3.48 -8.89
C LEU A 214 -8.77 2.27 -9.27
N LEU A 215 -8.94 1.98 -10.58
CA LEU A 215 -9.73 0.85 -11.04
C LEU A 215 -9.21 -0.49 -10.49
N ILE A 216 -7.90 -0.72 -10.49
CA ILE A 216 -7.35 -1.95 -9.89
C ILE A 216 -7.39 -1.91 -8.35
N GLY A 217 -7.29 -0.73 -7.76
CA GLY A 217 -7.43 -0.50 -6.33
C GLY A 217 -8.80 -0.95 -5.80
N ILE A 218 -9.88 -0.79 -6.59
CA ILE A 218 -11.23 -1.27 -6.24
C ILE A 218 -11.22 -2.77 -5.95
N GLY A 219 -10.63 -3.58 -6.84
CA GLY A 219 -10.51 -5.03 -6.61
C GLY A 219 -9.70 -5.35 -5.37
N TYR A 220 -8.62 -4.60 -5.11
CA TYR A 220 -7.79 -4.80 -3.92
C TYR A 220 -8.56 -4.51 -2.62
N GLY A 221 -9.41 -3.47 -2.61
CA GLY A 221 -10.32 -3.17 -1.50
C GLY A 221 -11.34 -4.28 -1.22
N ALA A 222 -11.88 -4.89 -2.27
CA ALA A 222 -12.77 -6.04 -2.16
C ALA A 222 -12.08 -7.25 -1.50
N LEU A 223 -10.79 -7.51 -1.82
CA LEU A 223 -10.02 -8.58 -1.18
C LEU A 223 -9.89 -8.37 0.32
N PHE A 224 -9.57 -7.15 0.75
CA PHE A 224 -9.42 -6.83 2.18
C PHE A 224 -10.68 -7.12 2.99
N THR A 225 -11.85 -6.85 2.42
CA THR A 225 -13.12 -6.96 3.13
C THR A 225 -13.79 -8.32 3.03
N TYR A 226 -13.70 -8.96 1.87
CA TYR A 226 -14.52 -10.13 1.59
C TYR A 226 -13.75 -11.41 1.27
N ALA A 227 -12.43 -11.41 1.07
CA ALA A 227 -11.72 -12.64 0.73
C ALA A 227 -11.84 -13.71 1.83
N ALA A 228 -11.69 -13.33 3.11
CA ALA A 228 -11.84 -14.26 4.23
C ALA A 228 -13.29 -14.73 4.39
N LYS A 229 -14.28 -13.83 4.22
CA LYS A 229 -15.72 -14.17 4.28
C LYS A 229 -16.09 -15.13 3.17
N PHE A 230 -15.59 -14.90 1.95
CA PHE A 230 -15.81 -15.80 0.81
C PHE A 230 -15.17 -17.16 1.03
N GLY A 231 -13.94 -17.21 1.56
CA GLY A 231 -13.29 -18.47 1.91
C GLY A 231 -14.14 -19.29 2.91
N LYS A 232 -14.68 -18.66 3.96
CA LYS A 232 -15.59 -19.32 4.91
C LYS A 232 -16.87 -19.80 4.23
N GLN A 233 -17.45 -19.02 3.31
CA GLN A 233 -18.66 -19.39 2.56
C GLN A 233 -18.47 -20.67 1.74
N ILE A 234 -17.27 -20.90 1.19
CA ILE A 234 -16.93 -22.12 0.40
C ILE A 234 -16.28 -23.22 1.24
N GLY A 235 -16.32 -23.11 2.58
CA GLY A 235 -15.84 -24.16 3.49
C GLY A 235 -14.33 -24.20 3.74
N VAL A 236 -13.61 -23.12 3.45
CA VAL A 236 -12.17 -23.03 3.75
C VAL A 236 -11.98 -22.70 5.24
N GLU A 237 -11.39 -23.62 6.00
CA GLU A 237 -11.15 -23.44 7.44
C GLU A 237 -10.17 -22.31 7.72
N ASN A 238 -8.99 -22.33 7.07
CA ASN A 238 -7.96 -21.31 7.26
C ASN A 238 -7.94 -20.32 6.10
N THR A 239 -8.81 -19.32 6.19
CA THR A 239 -8.93 -18.28 5.15
C THR A 239 -7.72 -17.32 5.10
N GLY A 240 -6.90 -17.31 6.14
CA GLY A 240 -5.65 -16.53 6.18
C GLY A 240 -4.63 -16.98 5.12
N LEU A 241 -4.69 -18.24 4.68
CA LEU A 241 -3.88 -18.77 3.59
C LEU A 241 -4.02 -17.95 2.29
N PHE A 242 -5.17 -17.32 2.06
CA PHE A 242 -5.36 -16.40 0.94
C PHE A 242 -4.27 -15.33 0.88
N PHE A 243 -4.05 -14.64 1.99
CA PHE A 243 -3.09 -13.54 2.06
C PHE A 243 -1.65 -14.04 1.92
N LEU A 244 -1.34 -15.23 2.44
CA LEU A 244 -0.04 -15.86 2.28
C LEU A 244 0.24 -16.18 0.79
N PHE A 245 -0.72 -16.81 0.08
CA PHE A 245 -0.55 -17.12 -1.34
C PHE A 245 -0.53 -15.88 -2.22
N THR A 246 -1.32 -14.84 -1.90
CA THR A 246 -1.23 -13.53 -2.54
C THR A 246 0.16 -12.92 -2.35
N ALA A 247 0.71 -12.95 -1.14
CA ALA A 247 2.06 -12.45 -0.85
C ALA A 247 3.14 -13.26 -1.57
N LEU A 248 3.00 -14.58 -1.69
CA LEU A 248 3.91 -15.43 -2.47
C LEU A 248 3.90 -15.03 -3.95
N GLY A 249 2.72 -14.85 -4.55
CA GLY A 249 2.58 -14.38 -5.93
C GLY A 249 3.26 -13.03 -6.15
N MET A 250 3.02 -12.06 -5.26
CA MET A 250 3.67 -10.74 -5.30
C MET A 250 5.19 -10.87 -5.17
N THR A 251 5.68 -11.72 -4.27
CA THR A 251 7.12 -11.92 -4.04
C THR A 251 7.80 -12.45 -5.30
N VAL A 252 7.25 -13.52 -5.88
CA VAL A 252 7.80 -14.13 -7.09
C VAL A 252 7.95 -13.10 -8.21
N THR A 253 6.93 -12.30 -8.47
CA THR A 253 7.00 -11.31 -9.56
C THR A 253 7.95 -10.16 -9.27
N ARG A 254 8.05 -9.69 -8.04
CA ARG A 254 8.95 -8.58 -7.67
C ARG A 254 10.43 -8.92 -7.83
N LEU A 255 10.79 -10.20 -7.80
CA LEU A 255 12.17 -10.63 -8.04
C LEU A 255 12.67 -10.35 -9.48
N PHE A 256 11.75 -10.30 -10.45
CA PHE A 256 12.14 -10.12 -11.86
C PHE A 256 11.48 -8.91 -12.55
N ALA A 257 10.27 -8.51 -12.14
CA ALA A 257 9.51 -7.45 -12.81
C ALA A 257 10.27 -6.12 -12.85
N GLY A 258 10.95 -5.74 -11.77
CA GLY A 258 11.73 -4.52 -11.71
C GLY A 258 12.88 -4.49 -12.74
N ARG A 259 13.57 -5.61 -12.95
CA ARG A 259 14.62 -5.72 -13.96
C ARG A 259 14.07 -5.62 -15.39
N LEU A 260 12.86 -6.14 -15.61
CA LEU A 260 12.20 -6.02 -16.92
C LEU A 260 11.74 -4.57 -17.17
N LEU A 261 11.28 -3.86 -16.12
CA LEU A 261 11.00 -2.42 -16.20
C LEU A 261 12.22 -1.62 -16.64
N ASP A 262 13.38 -1.86 -16.00
CA ASP A 262 14.63 -1.16 -16.31
C ASP A 262 15.16 -1.49 -17.72
N LYS A 263 14.76 -2.64 -18.29
CA LYS A 263 15.04 -3.02 -19.68
C LYS A 263 14.06 -2.42 -20.72
N GLY A 264 13.08 -1.63 -20.26
CA GLY A 264 12.11 -0.97 -21.14
C GLY A 264 10.83 -1.75 -21.43
N TYR A 265 10.61 -2.92 -20.83
CA TYR A 265 9.39 -3.74 -21.03
C TYR A 265 8.18 -3.27 -20.23
N MET A 266 8.11 -1.97 -19.90
CA MET A 266 7.06 -1.39 -19.05
C MET A 266 5.64 -1.65 -19.57
N GLN A 267 5.43 -1.48 -20.88
CA GLN A 267 4.09 -1.66 -21.48
C GLN A 267 3.64 -3.12 -21.43
N GLN A 268 4.54 -4.05 -21.79
CA GLN A 268 4.26 -5.49 -21.76
C GLN A 268 3.97 -5.97 -20.34
N LEU A 269 4.75 -5.51 -19.37
CA LEU A 269 4.54 -5.82 -17.96
C LEU A 269 3.21 -5.29 -17.46
N MET A 270 2.82 -4.06 -17.82
CA MET A 270 1.55 -3.50 -17.39
C MET A 270 0.36 -4.25 -17.98
N ILE A 271 0.37 -4.49 -19.29
CA ILE A 271 -0.72 -5.24 -19.96
C ILE A 271 -0.81 -6.66 -19.39
N GLY A 272 0.32 -7.35 -19.26
CA GLY A 272 0.38 -8.69 -18.66
C GLY A 272 -0.16 -8.71 -17.22
N ALA A 273 0.25 -7.73 -16.40
CA ALA A 273 -0.22 -7.59 -15.02
C ALA A 273 -1.75 -7.40 -14.94
N LEU A 274 -2.30 -6.51 -15.76
CA LEU A 274 -3.75 -6.23 -15.77
C LEU A 274 -4.56 -7.44 -16.26
N ILE A 275 -4.07 -8.19 -17.25
CA ILE A 275 -4.70 -9.45 -17.72
C ILE A 275 -4.68 -10.48 -16.58
N ILE A 276 -3.54 -10.65 -15.92
CA ILE A 276 -3.38 -11.61 -14.83
C ILE A 276 -4.28 -11.24 -13.64
N ILE A 277 -4.35 -9.96 -13.27
CA ILE A 277 -5.26 -9.47 -12.20
C ILE A 277 -6.70 -9.79 -12.57
N SER A 278 -7.12 -9.43 -13.78
CA SER A 278 -8.49 -9.67 -14.24
C SER A 278 -8.86 -11.16 -14.21
N SER A 279 -8.01 -12.00 -14.81
CA SER A 279 -8.19 -13.46 -14.82
C SER A 279 -8.22 -14.03 -13.41
N GLY A 280 -7.31 -13.56 -12.53
CA GLY A 280 -7.25 -14.00 -11.14
C GLY A 280 -8.52 -13.67 -10.36
N PHE A 281 -9.07 -12.47 -10.51
CA PHE A 281 -10.34 -12.10 -9.88
C PHE A 281 -11.53 -12.90 -10.38
N ILE A 282 -11.62 -13.14 -11.69
CA ILE A 282 -12.69 -13.94 -12.30
C ILE A 282 -12.60 -15.38 -11.78
N LEU A 283 -11.40 -15.99 -11.82
CA LEU A 283 -11.18 -17.33 -11.29
C LEU A 283 -11.52 -17.41 -9.80
N PHE A 284 -11.13 -16.40 -9.03
CA PHE A 284 -11.44 -16.34 -7.61
C PHE A 284 -12.93 -16.31 -7.33
N GLY A 285 -13.71 -15.55 -8.11
CA GLY A 285 -15.17 -15.51 -7.97
C GLY A 285 -15.89 -16.83 -8.28
N PHE A 286 -15.25 -17.72 -9.05
CA PHE A 286 -15.74 -19.07 -9.32
C PHE A 286 -15.18 -20.15 -8.39
N ALA A 287 -14.38 -19.77 -7.38
CA ALA A 287 -13.82 -20.76 -6.46
C ALA A 287 -14.93 -21.43 -5.62
N THR A 288 -14.93 -22.74 -5.61
CA THR A 288 -15.84 -23.59 -4.82
C THR A 288 -15.10 -24.46 -3.81
N GLU A 289 -13.78 -24.48 -3.88
CA GLU A 289 -12.90 -25.29 -3.04
C GLU A 289 -11.57 -24.59 -2.77
N ILE A 290 -10.83 -25.09 -1.77
CA ILE A 290 -9.58 -24.49 -1.30
C ILE A 290 -8.51 -24.41 -2.40
N VAL A 291 -8.42 -25.38 -3.31
CA VAL A 291 -7.38 -25.41 -4.34
C VAL A 291 -7.53 -24.21 -5.28
N LEU A 292 -8.73 -23.99 -5.82
CA LEU A 292 -8.98 -22.85 -6.71
C LEU A 292 -8.90 -21.52 -5.96
N PHE A 293 -9.33 -21.47 -4.69
CA PHE A 293 -9.20 -20.33 -3.79
C PHE A 293 -7.72 -19.89 -3.65
N LEU A 294 -6.79 -20.84 -3.40
CA LEU A 294 -5.37 -20.53 -3.21
C LEU A 294 -4.64 -20.24 -4.53
N ILE A 295 -4.95 -20.96 -5.60
CA ILE A 295 -4.39 -20.70 -6.93
C ILE A 295 -4.78 -19.28 -7.39
N SER A 296 -6.04 -18.92 -7.24
CA SER A 296 -6.52 -17.58 -7.61
C SER A 296 -5.85 -16.48 -6.77
N ALA A 297 -5.67 -16.71 -5.47
CA ALA A 297 -4.95 -15.82 -4.58
C ALA A 297 -3.51 -15.58 -5.08
N PHE A 298 -2.80 -16.63 -5.45
CA PHE A 298 -1.46 -16.54 -6.01
C PHE A 298 -1.44 -15.75 -7.33
N ILE A 299 -2.37 -16.03 -8.25
CA ILE A 299 -2.48 -15.34 -9.55
C ILE A 299 -2.76 -13.85 -9.35
N ILE A 300 -3.70 -13.50 -8.46
CA ILE A 300 -3.98 -12.10 -8.12
C ILE A 300 -2.73 -11.43 -7.56
N GLY A 301 -2.06 -12.08 -6.61
CA GLY A 301 -0.81 -11.58 -6.04
C GLY A 301 0.27 -11.39 -7.09
N PHE A 302 0.43 -12.35 -8.00
CA PHE A 302 1.37 -12.31 -9.11
C PHE A 302 1.13 -11.07 -10.00
N GLY A 303 -0.12 -10.78 -10.33
CA GLY A 303 -0.49 -9.60 -11.10
C GLY A 303 -0.21 -8.28 -10.36
N PHE A 304 -0.64 -8.15 -9.10
CA PHE A 304 -0.37 -6.95 -8.29
C PHE A 304 1.11 -6.73 -8.02
N GLY A 305 1.89 -7.81 -7.88
CA GLY A 305 3.34 -7.74 -7.73
C GLY A 305 4.06 -7.09 -8.90
N MET A 306 3.49 -7.20 -10.13
CA MET A 306 3.98 -6.47 -11.32
C MET A 306 3.33 -5.09 -11.45
N ALA A 307 2.02 -4.97 -11.27
CA ALA A 307 1.28 -3.74 -11.54
C ALA A 307 1.72 -2.58 -10.63
N THR A 308 1.82 -2.81 -9.31
CA THR A 308 2.11 -1.74 -8.35
C THR A 308 3.46 -1.05 -8.58
N PRO A 309 4.61 -1.75 -8.72
CA PRO A 309 5.88 -1.09 -9.00
C PRO A 309 5.91 -0.46 -10.39
N THR A 310 5.20 -1.03 -11.37
CA THR A 310 5.10 -0.45 -12.71
C THR A 310 4.35 0.87 -12.69
N PHE A 311 3.19 0.95 -12.02
CA PHE A 311 2.49 2.23 -11.83
C PHE A 311 3.34 3.24 -11.07
N GLN A 312 3.97 2.84 -9.97
CA GLN A 312 4.81 3.76 -9.20
C GLN A 312 5.96 4.31 -10.05
N THR A 313 6.59 3.47 -10.87
CA THR A 313 7.63 3.90 -11.82
C THR A 313 7.07 4.89 -12.86
N ILE A 314 5.87 4.65 -13.39
CA ILE A 314 5.20 5.58 -14.32
C ILE A 314 5.02 6.96 -13.65
N PHE A 315 4.47 7.01 -12.43
CA PHE A 315 4.26 8.29 -11.72
C PHE A 315 5.57 9.03 -11.49
N VAL A 316 6.62 8.32 -11.05
CA VAL A 316 7.93 8.92 -10.79
C VAL A 316 8.58 9.43 -12.08
N ASN A 317 8.47 8.69 -13.20
CA ASN A 317 9.02 9.09 -14.49
C ASN A 317 8.26 10.25 -15.16
N MET A 318 7.05 10.55 -14.70
CA MET A 318 6.28 11.72 -15.14
C MET A 318 6.54 12.97 -14.29
N ALA A 319 7.35 12.86 -13.23
CA ALA A 319 7.65 13.92 -12.30
C ALA A 319 9.08 14.43 -12.44
N LYS A 320 9.28 15.73 -12.26
CA LYS A 320 10.62 16.30 -12.08
C LYS A 320 11.23 15.86 -10.74
N ASN A 321 12.55 15.95 -10.60
CA ASN A 321 13.24 15.56 -9.37
C ASN A 321 12.74 16.27 -8.11
N ASP A 322 12.27 17.50 -8.23
CA ASP A 322 11.69 18.32 -7.15
C ASP A 322 10.21 18.01 -6.88
N GLN A 323 9.58 17.10 -7.65
CA GLN A 323 8.18 16.68 -7.54
C GLN A 323 8.03 15.17 -7.23
N ARG A 324 9.07 14.48 -6.81
CA ARG A 324 9.00 13.02 -6.51
C ARG A 324 8.06 12.71 -5.33
N GLY A 325 8.00 13.59 -4.34
CA GLY A 325 7.05 13.50 -3.24
C GLY A 325 5.61 13.64 -3.71
N THR A 326 5.35 14.64 -4.57
CA THR A 326 4.04 14.84 -5.20
C THR A 326 3.64 13.64 -6.07
N ALA A 327 4.58 13.04 -6.82
CA ALA A 327 4.33 11.83 -7.62
C ALA A 327 3.91 10.64 -6.75
N ASN A 328 4.67 10.35 -5.69
CA ASN A 328 4.33 9.26 -4.76
C ASN A 328 3.01 9.53 -4.03
N SER A 329 2.79 10.77 -3.58
CA SER A 329 1.53 11.16 -2.95
C SER A 329 0.34 10.96 -3.88
N THR A 330 0.48 11.35 -5.16
CA THR A 330 -0.57 11.16 -6.17
C THR A 330 -0.84 9.68 -6.42
N PHE A 331 0.21 8.86 -6.54
CA PHE A 331 0.10 7.40 -6.64
C PHE A 331 -0.71 6.83 -5.47
N PHE A 332 -0.32 7.12 -4.24
CA PHE A 332 -1.02 6.60 -3.06
C PHE A 332 -2.44 7.16 -2.92
N THR A 333 -2.70 8.41 -3.29
CA THR A 333 -4.04 9.00 -3.27
C THR A 333 -5.02 8.19 -4.13
N PHE A 334 -4.65 7.91 -5.38
CA PHE A 334 -5.51 7.13 -6.28
C PHE A 334 -5.63 5.67 -5.87
N TYR A 335 -4.55 5.08 -5.34
CA TYR A 335 -4.57 3.71 -4.87
C TYR A 335 -5.47 3.53 -3.64
N ASP A 336 -5.28 4.39 -2.61
CA ASP A 336 -6.09 4.35 -1.38
C ASP A 336 -7.56 4.71 -1.65
N LEU A 337 -7.83 5.66 -2.57
CA LEU A 337 -9.18 6.00 -3.01
C LEU A 337 -9.85 4.79 -3.68
N GLY A 338 -9.13 4.09 -4.57
CA GLY A 338 -9.63 2.87 -5.18
C GLY A 338 -9.95 1.78 -4.15
N ILE A 339 -9.05 1.56 -3.19
CA ILE A 339 -9.27 0.61 -2.08
C ILE A 339 -10.52 0.99 -1.29
N GLY A 340 -10.67 2.25 -0.89
CA GLY A 340 -11.84 2.72 -0.14
C GLY A 340 -13.15 2.53 -0.90
N ILE A 341 -13.20 2.90 -2.19
CA ILE A 341 -14.35 2.65 -3.06
C ILE A 341 -14.64 1.16 -3.16
N GLY A 342 -13.60 0.33 -3.31
CA GLY A 342 -13.74 -1.12 -3.40
C GLY A 342 -14.33 -1.74 -2.13
N MET A 343 -13.93 -1.28 -0.95
CA MET A 343 -14.51 -1.70 0.32
C MET A 343 -16.01 -1.39 0.42
N ILE A 344 -16.40 -0.18 0.01
CA ILE A 344 -17.81 0.25 0.01
C ILE A 344 -18.63 -0.55 -1.01
N LEU A 345 -18.14 -0.66 -2.25
CA LEU A 345 -18.84 -1.39 -3.31
C LEU A 345 -18.99 -2.87 -2.99
N SER A 346 -17.94 -3.50 -2.43
CA SER A 346 -18.01 -4.91 -2.04
C SER A 346 -19.00 -5.14 -0.90
N GLY A 347 -19.13 -4.21 0.04
CA GLY A 347 -20.17 -4.23 1.09
C GLY A 347 -21.58 -4.15 0.49
N PHE A 348 -21.78 -3.24 -0.46
CA PHE A 348 -23.06 -3.09 -1.15
C PHE A 348 -23.44 -4.35 -1.94
N ILE A 349 -22.51 -4.89 -2.75
CA ILE A 349 -22.73 -6.14 -3.52
C ILE A 349 -22.96 -7.31 -2.57
N GLY A 350 -22.15 -7.44 -1.50
CA GLY A 350 -22.28 -8.52 -0.52
C GLY A 350 -23.64 -8.54 0.20
N ASN A 351 -24.22 -7.38 0.47
CA ASN A 351 -25.56 -7.27 1.04
C ASN A 351 -26.66 -7.71 0.05
N HIS A 352 -26.46 -7.48 -1.25
CA HIS A 352 -27.43 -7.92 -2.28
C HIS A 352 -27.29 -9.41 -2.63
N PHE A 353 -26.09 -9.97 -2.47
CA PHE A 353 -25.79 -11.37 -2.76
C PHE A 353 -25.18 -12.09 -1.55
N PRO A 354 -25.88 -12.16 -0.40
CA PRO A 354 -25.31 -12.69 0.85
C PRO A 354 -24.91 -14.17 0.76
N ASN A 355 -25.51 -14.91 -0.16
CA ASN A 355 -25.25 -16.35 -0.38
C ASN A 355 -24.22 -16.61 -1.50
N ASN A 356 -23.70 -15.58 -2.15
CA ASN A 356 -22.74 -15.71 -3.23
C ASN A 356 -21.77 -14.52 -3.29
N PHE A 357 -20.77 -14.50 -2.42
CA PHE A 357 -19.73 -13.47 -2.43
C PHE A 357 -18.79 -13.56 -3.64
N GLY A 358 -18.81 -14.65 -4.40
CA GLY A 358 -18.08 -14.78 -5.66
C GLY A 358 -18.42 -13.67 -6.67
N VAL A 359 -19.67 -13.15 -6.65
CA VAL A 359 -20.11 -12.03 -7.50
C VAL A 359 -19.26 -10.77 -7.28
N ILE A 360 -18.80 -10.52 -6.04
CA ILE A 360 -17.94 -9.36 -5.73
C ILE A 360 -16.64 -9.44 -6.53
N PHE A 361 -16.05 -10.63 -6.60
CA PHE A 361 -14.75 -10.84 -7.26
C PHE A 361 -14.88 -10.92 -8.76
N ILE A 362 -15.98 -11.48 -9.28
CA ILE A 362 -16.29 -11.41 -10.72
C ILE A 362 -16.45 -9.96 -11.15
N SER A 363 -17.19 -9.14 -10.38
CA SER A 363 -17.33 -7.70 -10.64
C SER A 363 -15.99 -6.97 -10.60
N SER A 364 -15.11 -7.32 -9.66
CA SER A 364 -13.74 -6.79 -9.58
C SER A 364 -12.91 -7.17 -10.81
N GLY A 365 -13.07 -8.39 -11.31
CA GLY A 365 -12.45 -8.86 -12.55
C GLY A 365 -12.93 -8.08 -13.78
N VAL A 366 -14.23 -7.80 -13.88
CA VAL A 366 -14.80 -6.96 -14.95
C VAL A 366 -14.23 -5.54 -14.89
N ILE A 367 -14.13 -4.93 -13.70
CA ILE A 367 -13.49 -3.61 -13.52
C ILE A 367 -12.02 -3.66 -13.95
N ALA A 368 -11.30 -4.74 -13.68
CA ALA A 368 -9.93 -4.91 -14.13
C ALA A 368 -9.84 -5.04 -15.67
N VAL A 369 -10.82 -5.66 -16.36
CA VAL A 369 -10.91 -5.62 -17.84
C VAL A 369 -11.11 -4.19 -18.34
N VAL A 370 -11.98 -3.40 -17.71
CA VAL A 370 -12.14 -1.97 -18.03
C VAL A 370 -10.81 -1.23 -17.85
N SER A 371 -10.03 -1.57 -16.79
CA SER A 371 -8.69 -1.01 -16.58
C SER A 371 -7.73 -1.33 -17.73
N ILE A 372 -7.79 -2.53 -18.34
CA ILE A 372 -7.00 -2.86 -19.54
C ILE A 372 -7.34 -1.94 -20.70
N LEU A 373 -8.63 -1.80 -21.01
CA LEU A 373 -9.09 -0.92 -22.09
C LEU A 373 -8.68 0.53 -21.85
N TYR A 374 -8.85 1.02 -20.62
CA TYR A 374 -8.45 2.36 -20.24
C TYR A 374 -6.92 2.56 -20.36
N TYR A 375 -6.11 1.55 -19.99
CA TYR A 375 -4.67 1.60 -20.16
C TYR A 375 -4.28 1.74 -21.63
N LEU A 376 -4.82 0.90 -22.49
CA LEU A 376 -4.49 0.88 -23.92
C LEU A 376 -4.90 2.16 -24.64
N LEU A 377 -6.09 2.70 -24.33
CA LEU A 377 -6.64 3.85 -25.02
C LEU A 377 -6.11 5.20 -24.49
N ILE A 378 -5.86 5.29 -23.17
CA ILE A 378 -5.60 6.57 -22.49
C ILE A 378 -4.22 6.58 -21.83
N THR A 379 -3.99 5.69 -20.86
CA THR A 379 -2.82 5.77 -19.96
C THR A 379 -1.50 5.65 -20.71
N LYS A 380 -1.37 4.67 -21.60
CA LYS A 380 -0.17 4.43 -22.42
C LYS A 380 0.20 5.68 -23.22
N ASN A 381 -0.77 6.25 -23.94
CA ASN A 381 -0.54 7.40 -24.81
C ASN A 381 -0.13 8.66 -24.03
N ILE A 382 -0.74 8.87 -22.85
CA ILE A 382 -0.39 10.00 -21.98
C ILE A 382 1.01 9.85 -21.42
N TYR A 383 1.37 8.64 -20.94
CA TYR A 383 2.70 8.38 -20.41
C TYR A 383 3.78 8.65 -21.47
N GLU A 384 3.64 8.09 -22.66
CA GLU A 384 4.63 8.28 -23.73
C GLU A 384 4.83 9.76 -24.14
N LYS A 385 3.76 10.57 -24.06
CA LYS A 385 3.84 12.01 -24.37
C LYS A 385 4.39 12.87 -23.24
N ARG A 386 4.33 12.41 -21.98
CA ARG A 386 4.57 13.24 -20.78
C ARG A 386 5.68 12.71 -19.86
N LYS A 387 6.31 11.59 -20.18
CA LYS A 387 7.49 11.11 -19.43
C LYS A 387 8.60 12.16 -19.49
N VAL A 388 9.20 12.45 -18.34
CA VAL A 388 10.36 13.33 -18.24
C VAL A 388 11.60 12.52 -18.59
N ILE A 389 12.30 12.90 -19.64
CA ILE A 389 13.58 12.29 -19.98
C ILE A 389 14.62 12.96 -19.10
N GLU A 390 15.19 12.24 -18.12
CA GLU A 390 16.37 12.70 -17.38
C GLU A 390 17.56 12.62 -18.33
N ASN A 391 18.05 13.78 -18.83
CA ASN A 391 19.33 13.89 -19.53
C ASN A 391 20.49 13.94 -18.53
#